data_536daa9bf85fa33c5c01e369ce23a6ce
#
_entry.id   536daa9bf85fa33c5c01e369ce23a6ce
#
_cell.length_a   1.000
_cell.length_b   1.000
_cell.length_c   1.000
_cell.angle_alpha   90.00
_cell.angle_beta   90.00
_cell.angle_gamma   90.00
#
_symmetry.space_group_name_H-M   'P 1'
#
loop_
_entity.id
_entity.type
_entity.pdbx_description
1 polymer ?
#
loop_
_entity_poly.entity_id
_entity_poly.type
_entity_poly.pdbx_seq_one_letter_code
_entity_poly.pdbx_strand_id
1 'polypeptide(L)'
;MEIQCFHLINGGDLSLLIEHEGVDLGFMRRLFTNARMILPPKKGGQGEGVLEGSLLVEDGLLKKIANAEKGSLPEADEVIDCGDDYLAPGLVDLHCHGALGRDAMEATPEAFGVILGHHAARATTTAVLTTVASSLKEMTAVLRTAETHLDAPGLSRLAGIHLEGPWFSPKRRGAHRAAMLRNPTLEEAARLLEQAAVIRRVTLAPELPGALDAVRMLVEAGVKVSAGHSDATCGEARAGFQAGITQATHLYNAMSSLRKGGEEGLAEEALSTPGVLCELIADGIHLPQELLRHAYGKKGWEGIALVSDATAGTGLGEGDEFELGGLPCGIREGAAWTAGDGAAEGRCLAGSTKPLFECIRTMAEQVGIPLAEAVAMATLVPARSLGLEKSLGSLKVGMRADLIRFSPNWELAGVWIGGVPATPGR
;
A
#
# COMPACT_ATOMS: atom_id res chain seq x y z
N MET A 1 13.54 34.93 -0.85
CA MET A 1 13.15 34.32 0.43
C MET A 1 13.87 32.99 0.47
N GLU A 2 14.97 32.94 1.24
CA GLU A 2 15.91 31.81 1.20
C GLU A 2 15.36 30.63 2.00
N ILE A 3 15.28 29.48 1.34
CA ILE A 3 14.95 28.20 1.99
C ILE A 3 16.29 27.55 2.36
N GLN A 4 16.60 27.47 3.64
CA GLN A 4 17.73 26.69 4.11
C GLN A 4 17.38 25.20 4.14
N CYS A 5 18.04 24.43 3.29
CA CYS A 5 18.01 22.97 3.34
C CYS A 5 18.77 22.43 4.55
N PHE A 6 18.12 21.70 5.42
CA PHE A 6 18.77 20.90 6.46
C PHE A 6 18.71 19.42 6.12
N HIS A 7 19.89 18.82 6.02
CA HIS A 7 20.08 17.37 5.93
C HIS A 7 19.87 16.76 7.31
N LEU A 8 18.96 15.79 7.42
CA LEU A 8 18.82 14.96 8.62
C LEU A 8 19.49 13.61 8.40
N ILE A 9 20.65 13.46 9.02
CA ILE A 9 21.32 12.19 9.30
C ILE A 9 21.22 11.96 10.80
N ASN A 10 20.67 10.78 11.20
CA ASN A 10 20.65 10.22 12.56
C ASN A 10 19.70 10.83 13.61
N GLY A 11 18.67 10.05 13.95
CA GLY A 11 18.12 9.83 15.31
C GLY A 11 18.05 11.02 16.26
N GLY A 12 17.39 12.10 15.90
CA GLY A 12 17.23 13.25 16.76
C GLY A 12 15.80 13.79 16.75
N ASP A 13 15.37 14.20 17.90
CA ASP A 13 14.13 14.81 18.33
C ASP A 13 13.41 15.64 17.25
N LEU A 14 12.20 15.23 16.86
CA LEU A 14 11.35 15.90 15.88
C LEU A 14 10.51 16.98 16.54
N SER A 15 11.15 18.08 16.96
CA SER A 15 10.46 19.34 17.30
C SER A 15 10.87 20.42 16.30
N LEU A 16 10.35 20.37 15.08
CA LEU A 16 10.44 21.48 14.13
C LEU A 16 9.03 21.96 13.78
N LEU A 17 8.71 23.11 14.36
CA LEU A 17 7.58 23.97 14.08
C LEU A 17 7.64 24.40 12.59
N ILE A 18 6.64 24.01 11.80
CA ILE A 18 6.29 24.71 10.58
C ILE A 18 5.19 25.68 10.95
N GLU A 19 5.56 26.96 11.12
CA GLU A 19 4.59 28.06 11.17
C GLU A 19 4.00 28.23 9.76
N HIS A 20 2.82 27.64 9.53
CA HIS A 20 1.92 28.06 8.47
C HIS A 20 0.96 29.09 9.04
N GLU A 21 0.88 30.24 8.40
CA GLU A 21 0.01 31.35 8.77
C GLU A 21 -1.43 30.84 9.04
N GLY A 22 -1.86 30.91 10.29
CA GLY A 22 -3.26 30.97 10.72
C GLY A 22 -3.93 29.66 11.18
N VAL A 23 -3.25 28.54 11.27
CA VAL A 23 -3.77 27.38 11.99
C VAL A 23 -2.75 26.99 13.06
N ASP A 24 -3.04 27.39 14.28
CA ASP A 24 -2.39 26.82 15.47
C ASP A 24 -2.75 25.32 15.50
N LEU A 25 -1.90 24.49 14.93
CA LEU A 25 -1.96 23.03 15.07
C LEU A 25 -1.49 22.62 16.48
N GLY A 26 -1.66 23.55 17.43
CA GLY A 26 -1.31 23.41 18.82
C GLY A 26 -1.73 22.06 19.37
N PHE A 27 -0.93 21.55 20.24
CA PHE A 27 -0.99 20.32 21.03
C PHE A 27 -2.40 19.88 21.46
N MET A 28 -3.28 19.65 20.46
CA MET A 28 -4.68 19.30 20.69
C MET A 28 -4.76 17.87 21.25
N ARG A 29 -5.27 17.76 22.46
CA ARG A 29 -5.61 16.50 23.11
C ARG A 29 -7.00 16.05 22.62
N ARG A 30 -7.04 14.95 21.88
CA ARG A 30 -8.27 14.39 21.33
C ARG A 30 -8.56 13.05 22.00
N LEU A 31 -9.75 12.93 22.56
CA LEU A 31 -10.20 11.71 23.23
C LEU A 31 -11.31 11.03 22.42
N PHE A 32 -11.06 9.83 21.98
CA PHE A 32 -12.06 8.94 21.41
C PHE A 32 -12.68 8.11 22.53
N THR A 33 -14.00 8.16 22.69
CA THR A 33 -14.74 7.42 23.71
C THR A 33 -15.68 6.40 23.08
N ASN A 34 -16.10 5.40 23.85
CA ASN A 34 -17.01 4.35 23.41
C ASN A 34 -16.55 3.67 22.10
N ALA A 35 -15.24 3.54 21.93
CA ALA A 35 -14.64 3.01 20.70
C ALA A 35 -14.48 1.49 20.77
N ARG A 36 -14.84 0.79 19.72
CA ARG A 36 -14.49 -0.62 19.48
C ARG A 36 -13.14 -0.67 18.77
N MET A 37 -12.06 -0.63 19.55
CA MET A 37 -10.68 -0.54 19.04
C MET A 37 -10.19 -1.87 18.49
N ILE A 38 -9.78 -1.90 17.22
CA ILE A 38 -9.22 -3.10 16.58
C ILE A 38 -7.73 -3.16 16.91
N LEU A 39 -7.38 -4.13 17.74
CA LEU A 39 -6.01 -4.39 18.18
C LEU A 39 -5.34 -5.44 17.28
N PRO A 40 -3.99 -5.46 17.21
CA PRO A 40 -3.28 -6.49 16.46
C PRO A 40 -3.70 -7.90 16.88
N PRO A 41 -3.87 -8.84 15.94
CA PRO A 41 -4.18 -10.22 16.26
C PRO A 41 -3.10 -10.84 17.14
N LYS A 42 -3.51 -11.69 18.09
CA LYS A 42 -2.57 -12.47 18.89
C LYS A 42 -2.10 -13.70 18.12
N LYS A 43 -0.82 -14.06 18.23
CA LYS A 43 -0.32 -15.32 17.70
C LYS A 43 -1.12 -16.48 18.33
N GLY A 44 -1.69 -17.35 17.48
CA GLY A 44 -2.48 -18.49 17.93
C GLY A 44 -3.99 -18.27 18.03
N GLY A 45 -4.52 -17.13 17.57
CA GLY A 45 -5.93 -17.00 17.17
C GLY A 45 -7.01 -17.09 18.26
N GLN A 46 -6.71 -16.87 19.53
CA GLN A 46 -7.76 -16.80 20.56
C GLN A 46 -7.99 -15.37 21.03
N GLY A 47 -9.09 -14.77 20.60
CA GLY A 47 -9.61 -13.47 21.01
C GLY A 47 -10.04 -12.62 19.80
N GLU A 48 -11.14 -11.92 19.94
CA GLU A 48 -11.76 -11.14 18.85
C GLU A 48 -10.91 -9.98 18.34
N GLY A 49 -9.77 -9.65 18.98
CA GLY A 49 -8.89 -8.54 18.59
C GLY A 49 -9.56 -7.15 18.71
N VAL A 50 -10.72 -7.08 19.38
CA VAL A 50 -11.47 -5.84 19.62
C VAL A 50 -11.47 -5.53 21.11
N LEU A 51 -11.15 -4.28 21.44
CA LEU A 51 -11.19 -3.74 22.81
C LEU A 51 -12.17 -2.58 22.85
N GLU A 52 -13.19 -2.67 23.69
CA GLU A 52 -14.09 -1.56 23.97
C GLU A 52 -13.47 -0.60 25.00
N GLY A 53 -13.50 0.70 24.70
CA GLY A 53 -12.89 1.67 25.59
C GLY A 53 -12.66 3.03 25.01
N SER A 54 -11.57 3.67 25.45
CA SER A 54 -11.18 5.01 25.02
C SER A 54 -9.71 5.08 24.61
N LEU A 55 -9.42 6.00 23.69
CA LEU A 55 -8.09 6.28 23.17
C LEU A 55 -7.83 7.78 23.23
N LEU A 56 -6.74 8.17 23.90
CA LEU A 56 -6.25 9.54 23.96
C LEU A 56 -5.13 9.73 22.94
N VAL A 57 -5.29 10.74 22.10
CA VAL A 57 -4.27 11.28 21.19
C VAL A 57 -3.76 12.60 21.75
N GLU A 58 -2.46 12.80 21.75
CA GLU A 58 -1.79 14.04 22.11
C GLU A 58 -0.49 14.16 21.30
N ASP A 59 -0.21 15.33 20.76
CA ASP A 59 0.98 15.60 19.93
C ASP A 59 1.14 14.60 18.75
N GLY A 60 0.03 14.24 18.12
CA GLY A 60 0.03 13.29 17.00
C GLY A 60 0.36 11.84 17.37
N LEU A 61 0.42 11.50 18.65
CA LEU A 61 0.75 10.17 19.15
C LEU A 61 -0.39 9.58 19.98
N LEU A 62 -0.47 8.26 20.01
CA LEU A 62 -1.34 7.52 20.92
C LEU A 62 -0.76 7.55 22.33
N LYS A 63 -1.38 8.26 23.25
CA LYS A 63 -0.86 8.45 24.63
C LYS A 63 -1.43 7.46 25.62
N LYS A 64 -2.71 7.12 25.50
CA LYS A 64 -3.37 6.20 26.43
C LYS A 64 -4.46 5.40 25.72
N ILE A 65 -4.50 4.14 26.01
CA ILE A 65 -5.59 3.21 25.64
C ILE A 65 -6.16 2.68 26.95
N ALA A 66 -7.46 2.82 27.17
CA ALA A 66 -8.14 2.38 28.38
C ALA A 66 -9.35 1.54 28.03
N ASN A 67 -9.58 0.46 28.82
CA ASN A 67 -10.78 -0.35 28.74
C ASN A 67 -11.97 0.43 29.34
N ALA A 68 -13.18 0.20 28.82
CA ALA A 68 -14.42 0.86 29.23
C ALA A 68 -14.71 0.78 30.75
N GLU A 69 -14.22 -0.26 31.43
CA GLU A 69 -14.52 -0.53 32.82
C GLU A 69 -13.62 0.22 33.84
N LYS A 70 -12.60 0.96 33.44
CA LYS A 70 -11.57 1.48 34.35
C LYS A 70 -11.30 2.98 34.25
N GLY A 71 -11.86 3.73 35.22
CA GLY A 71 -11.36 5.04 35.64
C GLY A 71 -12.02 6.27 35.00
N SER A 72 -11.68 7.45 35.53
CA SER A 72 -12.09 8.72 34.93
C SER A 72 -11.44 8.93 33.58
N LEU A 73 -12.22 9.46 32.63
CA LEU A 73 -11.71 9.87 31.34
C LEU A 73 -10.65 10.97 31.52
N PRO A 74 -9.53 10.93 30.75
CA PRO A 74 -8.58 12.02 30.80
C PRO A 74 -9.21 13.30 30.23
N GLU A 75 -8.71 14.47 30.71
CA GLU A 75 -9.07 15.73 30.09
C GLU A 75 -8.60 15.79 28.64
N ALA A 76 -9.41 16.38 27.76
CA ALA A 76 -9.12 16.55 26.36
C ALA A 76 -9.76 17.84 25.84
N ASP A 77 -9.15 18.42 24.78
CA ASP A 77 -9.67 19.63 24.14
C ASP A 77 -10.85 19.29 23.22
N GLU A 78 -10.83 18.06 22.65
CA GLU A 78 -11.90 17.54 21.82
C GLU A 78 -12.25 16.12 22.27
N VAL A 79 -13.55 15.84 22.40
CA VAL A 79 -14.07 14.50 22.71
C VAL A 79 -14.89 14.02 21.53
N ILE A 80 -14.52 12.87 20.99
CA ILE A 80 -15.21 12.19 19.88
C ILE A 80 -15.87 10.93 20.45
N ASP A 81 -17.19 10.93 20.51
CA ASP A 81 -17.95 9.74 20.85
C ASP A 81 -18.03 8.82 19.62
N CYS A 82 -17.46 7.63 19.72
CA CYS A 82 -17.47 6.64 18.64
C CYS A 82 -18.76 5.81 18.62
N GLY A 83 -19.53 5.78 19.73
CA GLY A 83 -20.71 4.94 19.85
C GLY A 83 -20.36 3.46 19.59
N ASP A 84 -21.01 2.84 18.58
CA ASP A 84 -20.75 1.44 18.19
C ASP A 84 -19.71 1.31 17.05
N ASP A 85 -19.06 2.40 16.63
CA ASP A 85 -18.08 2.38 15.53
C ASP A 85 -16.78 1.69 15.94
N TYR A 86 -16.15 1.11 14.93
CA TYR A 86 -14.78 0.62 15.06
C TYR A 86 -13.78 1.77 14.93
N LEU A 87 -12.73 1.70 15.73
CA LEU A 87 -11.53 2.52 15.61
C LEU A 87 -10.34 1.62 15.30
N ALA A 88 -9.68 1.84 14.19
CA ALA A 88 -8.58 1.03 13.72
C ALA A 88 -7.35 1.89 13.37
N PRO A 89 -6.15 1.28 13.24
CA PRO A 89 -5.01 1.97 12.66
C PRO A 89 -5.33 2.42 11.23
N GLY A 90 -4.74 3.55 10.81
CA GLY A 90 -4.80 3.99 9.43
C GLY A 90 -4.15 2.98 8.48
N LEU A 91 -4.69 2.86 7.28
CA LEU A 91 -4.26 1.87 6.31
C LEU A 91 -2.92 2.26 5.67
N VAL A 92 -2.14 1.24 5.31
CA VAL A 92 -0.85 1.36 4.64
C VAL A 92 -0.93 0.63 3.30
N ASP A 93 -0.84 1.37 2.21
CA ASP A 93 -0.91 0.81 0.86
C ASP A 93 0.49 0.70 0.25
N LEU A 94 0.89 -0.51 -0.12
CA LEU A 94 2.19 -0.78 -0.72
C LEU A 94 2.18 -0.65 -2.25
N HIS A 95 0.99 -0.51 -2.87
CA HIS A 95 0.84 -0.57 -4.31
C HIS A 95 -0.32 0.32 -4.78
N CYS A 96 0.02 1.50 -5.31
CA CYS A 96 -0.94 2.52 -5.73
C CYS A 96 -0.35 3.39 -6.84
N HIS A 97 -0.95 3.38 -8.03
CA HIS A 97 -0.50 4.15 -9.21
C HIS A 97 -1.10 5.55 -9.27
N GLY A 98 -2.35 5.71 -8.82
CA GLY A 98 -3.03 6.98 -9.02
C GLY A 98 -4.40 7.09 -8.37
N ALA A 99 -5.08 8.21 -8.67
CA ALA A 99 -6.47 8.49 -8.32
C ALA A 99 -6.98 9.74 -9.07
N LEU A 100 -8.28 9.86 -9.25
CA LEU A 100 -8.96 11.05 -9.77
C LEU A 100 -8.38 11.56 -11.10
N GLY A 101 -8.06 10.67 -12.02
CA GLY A 101 -7.46 10.99 -13.31
C GLY A 101 -5.96 11.33 -13.24
N ARG A 102 -5.31 11.27 -12.07
CA ARG A 102 -3.88 11.58 -11.89
C ARG A 102 -3.08 10.30 -11.70
N ASP A 103 -1.91 10.24 -12.31
CA ASP A 103 -1.00 9.11 -12.30
C ASP A 103 0.35 9.53 -11.67
N ALA A 104 0.96 8.66 -10.88
CA ALA A 104 2.28 8.89 -10.31
C ALA A 104 3.36 9.14 -11.38
N MET A 105 3.17 8.58 -12.59
CA MET A 105 4.05 8.81 -13.74
C MET A 105 4.06 10.24 -14.27
N GLU A 106 3.11 11.09 -13.86
CA GLU A 106 3.16 12.53 -14.17
C GLU A 106 4.36 13.22 -13.52
N ALA A 107 4.90 12.62 -12.46
CA ALA A 107 6.09 13.08 -11.74
C ALA A 107 6.02 14.56 -11.32
N THR A 108 4.84 15.01 -10.84
CA THR A 108 4.63 16.38 -10.36
C THR A 108 4.12 16.39 -8.90
N PRO A 109 4.48 17.40 -8.09
CA PRO A 109 3.96 17.57 -6.74
C PRO A 109 2.44 17.65 -6.70
N GLU A 110 1.82 18.26 -7.70
CA GLU A 110 0.36 18.41 -7.81
C GLU A 110 -0.33 17.05 -8.00
N ALA A 111 0.20 16.20 -8.88
CA ALA A 111 -0.33 14.86 -9.08
C ALA A 111 -0.23 14.04 -7.79
N PHE A 112 0.94 14.07 -7.14
CA PHE A 112 1.14 13.38 -5.85
C PHE A 112 0.17 13.90 -4.78
N GLY A 113 -0.03 15.21 -4.69
CA GLY A 113 -0.97 15.82 -3.75
C GLY A 113 -2.42 15.36 -3.95
N VAL A 114 -2.90 15.31 -5.20
CA VAL A 114 -4.25 14.83 -5.54
C VAL A 114 -4.39 13.35 -5.18
N ILE A 115 -3.43 12.51 -5.58
CA ILE A 115 -3.44 11.06 -5.31
C ILE A 115 -3.46 10.82 -3.80
N LEU A 116 -2.50 11.40 -3.06
CA LEU A 116 -2.38 11.20 -1.62
C LEU A 116 -3.58 11.75 -0.86
N GLY A 117 -4.18 12.87 -1.31
CA GLY A 117 -5.40 13.42 -0.74
C GLY A 117 -6.62 12.51 -0.92
N HIS A 118 -6.80 11.95 -2.12
CA HIS A 118 -7.88 11.01 -2.38
C HIS A 118 -7.75 9.76 -1.49
N HIS A 119 -6.55 9.19 -1.42
CA HIS A 119 -6.30 7.99 -0.61
C HIS A 119 -6.46 8.26 0.89
N ALA A 120 -6.05 9.46 1.38
CA ALA A 120 -6.30 9.90 2.75
C ALA A 120 -7.79 9.90 3.08
N ALA A 121 -8.61 10.51 2.24
CA ALA A 121 -10.07 10.56 2.40
C ALA A 121 -10.75 9.17 2.34
N ARG A 122 -10.02 8.14 1.93
CA ARG A 122 -10.48 6.75 1.78
C ARG A 122 -9.74 5.77 2.71
N ALA A 123 -9.33 6.27 3.89
CA ALA A 123 -8.73 5.49 4.97
C ALA A 123 -7.24 5.14 4.83
N THR A 124 -6.60 5.35 3.69
CA THR A 124 -5.17 5.11 3.52
C THR A 124 -4.39 6.29 4.06
N THR A 125 -3.65 6.10 5.15
CA THR A 125 -2.89 7.15 5.83
C THR A 125 -1.41 7.17 5.46
N THR A 126 -0.94 6.09 4.83
CA THR A 126 0.42 5.95 4.30
C THR A 126 0.36 5.18 2.99
N ALA A 127 1.01 5.68 1.95
CA ALA A 127 1.03 5.06 0.62
C ALA A 127 2.45 4.98 0.05
N VAL A 128 2.69 3.95 -0.72
CA VAL A 128 3.84 3.80 -1.61
C VAL A 128 3.33 4.02 -3.02
N LEU A 129 3.67 5.16 -3.63
CA LEU A 129 3.27 5.42 -5.02
C LEU A 129 4.05 4.52 -5.97
N THR A 130 3.36 4.02 -6.99
CA THR A 130 3.86 2.97 -7.87
C THR A 130 4.00 3.48 -9.29
N THR A 131 5.17 3.23 -9.89
CA THR A 131 5.39 3.49 -11.33
C THR A 131 4.83 2.37 -12.17
N VAL A 132 4.73 2.57 -13.47
CA VAL A 132 4.55 1.48 -14.45
C VAL A 132 5.82 1.28 -15.25
N ALA A 133 5.90 0.17 -16.00
CA ALA A 133 7.02 -0.09 -16.92
C ALA A 133 7.21 1.09 -17.89
N SER A 134 8.35 1.80 -17.76
CA SER A 134 8.65 3.04 -18.45
C SER A 134 10.13 3.18 -18.78
N SER A 135 10.51 4.26 -19.45
CA SER A 135 11.90 4.58 -19.65
C SER A 135 12.62 4.95 -18.34
N LEU A 136 13.93 4.74 -18.28
CA LEU A 136 14.74 5.14 -17.13
C LEU A 136 14.55 6.63 -16.79
N LYS A 137 14.42 7.48 -17.82
CA LYS A 137 14.20 8.94 -17.65
C LYS A 137 12.89 9.23 -16.90
N GLU A 138 11.79 8.58 -17.29
CA GLU A 138 10.47 8.78 -16.67
C GLU A 138 10.46 8.26 -15.22
N MET A 139 10.99 7.06 -14.98
CA MET A 139 11.10 6.51 -13.62
C MET A 139 11.96 7.41 -12.72
N THR A 140 13.11 7.90 -13.23
CA THR A 140 13.98 8.82 -12.48
C THR A 140 13.27 10.14 -12.16
N ALA A 141 12.39 10.64 -13.05
CA ALA A 141 11.61 11.84 -12.76
C ALA A 141 10.66 11.62 -11.58
N VAL A 142 9.96 10.48 -11.52
CA VAL A 142 9.11 10.11 -10.37
C VAL A 142 9.91 10.05 -9.08
N LEU A 143 11.08 9.39 -9.11
CA LEU A 143 11.95 9.27 -7.94
C LEU A 143 12.43 10.64 -7.42
N ARG A 144 12.82 11.56 -8.32
CA ARG A 144 13.24 12.93 -7.96
C ARG A 144 12.10 13.73 -7.35
N THR A 145 10.88 13.61 -7.89
CA THR A 145 9.70 14.25 -7.30
C THR A 145 9.45 13.72 -5.88
N ALA A 146 9.61 12.40 -5.67
CA ALA A 146 9.46 11.80 -4.36
C ALA A 146 10.54 12.25 -3.35
N GLU A 147 11.80 12.45 -3.79
CA GLU A 147 12.88 12.96 -2.94
C GLU A 147 12.60 14.37 -2.39
N THR A 148 11.90 15.18 -3.16
CA THR A 148 11.57 16.57 -2.79
C THR A 148 10.16 16.72 -2.24
N HIS A 149 9.38 15.62 -2.19
CA HIS A 149 8.03 15.66 -1.67
C HIS A 149 8.04 15.89 -0.16
N LEU A 150 7.25 16.88 0.28
CA LEU A 150 7.02 17.15 1.69
C LEU A 150 5.62 16.67 2.06
N ASP A 151 5.53 15.89 3.14
CA ASP A 151 4.25 15.48 3.70
C ASP A 151 3.44 16.72 4.10
N ALA A 152 2.18 16.76 3.69
CA ALA A 152 1.26 17.83 4.05
C ALA A 152 0.24 17.32 5.09
N PRO A 153 -0.16 18.14 6.08
CA PRO A 153 -1.16 17.78 7.07
C PRO A 153 -2.48 17.35 6.40
N GLY A 154 -3.05 16.24 6.86
CA GLY A 154 -4.32 15.71 6.35
C GLY A 154 -4.23 14.94 5.03
N LEU A 155 -3.05 14.81 4.42
CA LEU A 155 -2.81 13.94 3.26
C LEU A 155 -2.16 12.61 3.71
N SER A 156 -2.38 11.56 2.93
CA SER A 156 -1.61 10.32 3.08
C SER A 156 -0.12 10.62 3.01
N ARG A 157 0.65 10.01 3.90
CA ARG A 157 2.10 10.12 3.88
C ARG A 157 2.68 9.33 2.72
N LEU A 158 3.58 9.95 1.97
CA LEU A 158 4.38 9.23 0.97
C LEU A 158 5.49 8.44 1.67
N ALA A 159 5.36 7.11 1.73
CA ALA A 159 6.39 6.25 2.32
C ALA A 159 7.57 6.03 1.37
N GLY A 160 7.42 6.30 0.10
CA GLY A 160 8.40 6.17 -0.97
C GLY A 160 7.78 5.61 -2.24
N ILE A 161 8.62 5.08 -3.14
CA ILE A 161 8.23 4.63 -4.47
C ILE A 161 8.40 3.10 -4.61
N HIS A 162 7.44 2.48 -5.24
CA HIS A 162 7.50 1.15 -5.80
C HIS A 162 7.77 1.25 -7.30
N LEU A 163 8.90 0.73 -7.75
CA LEU A 163 9.18 0.60 -9.18
C LEU A 163 8.56 -0.70 -9.68
N GLU A 164 7.43 -0.62 -10.37
CA GLU A 164 6.77 -1.76 -10.97
C GLU A 164 7.22 -1.94 -12.42
N GLY A 165 8.20 -2.82 -12.61
CA GLY A 165 8.91 -2.99 -13.88
C GLY A 165 10.05 -1.98 -14.08
N PRO A 166 10.59 -1.93 -15.27
CA PRO A 166 10.14 -2.45 -16.57
C PRO A 166 10.61 -3.89 -16.89
N TRP A 167 11.22 -4.56 -15.95
CA TRP A 167 11.87 -5.86 -16.11
C TRP A 167 10.84 -7.00 -15.97
N PHE A 168 9.91 -7.08 -16.93
CA PHE A 168 8.77 -7.98 -16.93
C PHE A 168 8.78 -8.96 -18.09
N SER A 169 8.18 -10.11 -17.87
CA SER A 169 7.94 -11.09 -18.94
C SER A 169 6.93 -10.53 -19.95
N PRO A 170 7.28 -10.50 -21.26
CA PRO A 170 6.32 -10.08 -22.28
C PRO A 170 5.02 -10.90 -22.29
N LYS A 171 5.08 -12.17 -21.84
CA LYS A 171 3.91 -13.04 -21.73
C LYS A 171 2.97 -12.66 -20.58
N ARG A 172 3.46 -11.93 -19.58
CA ARG A 172 2.75 -11.55 -18.35
C ARG A 172 2.72 -10.04 -18.14
N ARG A 173 2.78 -9.29 -19.23
CA ARG A 173 2.88 -7.83 -19.19
C ARG A 173 1.70 -7.12 -18.49
N GLY A 174 0.51 -7.75 -18.42
CA GLY A 174 -0.68 -7.07 -17.90
C GLY A 174 -0.98 -5.77 -18.67
N ALA A 175 -1.30 -4.73 -17.94
CA ALA A 175 -1.59 -3.38 -18.46
C ALA A 175 -0.34 -2.51 -18.66
N HIS A 176 0.83 -3.11 -18.92
CA HIS A 176 2.04 -2.36 -19.26
C HIS A 176 2.29 -2.32 -20.76
N ARG A 177 2.84 -1.20 -21.25
CA ARG A 177 3.22 -1.04 -22.67
C ARG A 177 4.33 -2.00 -23.07
N ALA A 178 4.08 -2.87 -24.04
CA ALA A 178 5.05 -3.87 -24.48
C ALA A 178 6.40 -3.26 -24.91
N ALA A 179 6.38 -2.08 -25.52
CA ALA A 179 7.58 -1.37 -25.97
C ALA A 179 8.51 -0.91 -24.83
N MET A 180 8.01 -0.88 -23.58
CA MET A 180 8.80 -0.48 -22.41
C MET A 180 9.46 -1.66 -21.71
N LEU A 181 9.03 -2.91 -22.02
CA LEU A 181 9.55 -4.11 -21.38
C LEU A 181 10.95 -4.46 -21.88
N ARG A 182 11.81 -4.83 -20.96
CA ARG A 182 13.19 -5.22 -21.24
C ARG A 182 13.80 -6.08 -20.16
N ASN A 183 14.90 -6.73 -20.46
CA ASN A 183 15.68 -7.44 -19.47
C ASN A 183 16.42 -6.44 -18.56
N PRO A 184 16.59 -6.73 -17.27
CA PRO A 184 17.39 -5.91 -16.37
C PRO A 184 18.86 -5.92 -16.77
N THR A 185 19.51 -4.78 -16.59
CA THR A 185 20.96 -4.65 -16.66
C THR A 185 21.49 -4.06 -15.36
N LEU A 186 22.72 -4.43 -14.96
CA LEU A 186 23.34 -3.86 -13.77
C LEU A 186 23.57 -2.34 -13.90
N GLU A 187 23.80 -1.84 -15.12
CA GLU A 187 23.92 -0.40 -15.37
C GLU A 187 22.60 0.33 -15.08
N GLU A 188 21.47 -0.18 -15.57
CA GLU A 188 20.16 0.42 -15.29
C GLU A 188 19.80 0.34 -13.82
N ALA A 189 20.04 -0.80 -13.17
CA ALA A 189 19.84 -0.96 -11.73
C ALA A 189 20.68 0.05 -10.92
N ALA A 190 21.96 0.22 -11.26
CA ALA A 190 22.84 1.18 -10.61
C ALA A 190 22.34 2.63 -10.77
N ARG A 191 21.83 2.99 -11.96
CA ARG A 191 21.24 4.32 -12.20
C ARG A 191 19.99 4.57 -11.37
N LEU A 192 19.10 3.58 -11.22
CA LEU A 192 17.93 3.70 -10.34
C LEU A 192 18.34 3.85 -8.87
N LEU A 193 19.39 3.16 -8.45
CA LEU A 193 19.92 3.22 -7.10
C LEU A 193 20.60 4.56 -6.74
N GLU A 194 20.80 5.47 -7.69
CA GLU A 194 21.17 6.86 -7.38
C GLU A 194 20.13 7.55 -6.50
N GLN A 195 18.85 7.11 -6.53
CA GLN A 195 17.75 7.55 -5.68
C GLN A 195 17.27 6.45 -4.72
N ALA A 196 18.15 5.56 -4.26
CA ALA A 196 17.79 4.42 -3.39
C ALA A 196 17.02 4.84 -2.12
N ALA A 197 17.26 6.05 -1.61
CA ALA A 197 16.64 6.56 -0.39
C ALA A 197 15.10 6.60 -0.46
N VAL A 198 14.52 6.80 -1.65
CA VAL A 198 13.05 6.84 -1.84
C VAL A 198 12.50 5.56 -2.45
N ILE A 199 13.33 4.65 -2.96
CA ILE A 199 12.87 3.37 -3.50
C ILE A 199 12.58 2.41 -2.34
N ARG A 200 11.33 2.01 -2.17
CA ARG A 200 10.93 1.02 -1.16
C ARG A 200 10.97 -0.39 -1.70
N ARG A 201 10.64 -0.55 -2.98
CA ARG A 201 10.59 -1.88 -3.61
C ARG A 201 10.70 -1.79 -5.13
N VAL A 202 11.12 -2.89 -5.72
CA VAL A 202 11.16 -3.10 -7.18
C VAL A 202 10.47 -4.42 -7.48
N THR A 203 9.54 -4.42 -8.42
CA THR A 203 8.92 -5.65 -8.95
C THR A 203 9.59 -6.02 -10.28
N LEU A 204 9.97 -7.29 -10.41
CA LEU A 204 10.57 -7.84 -11.63
C LEU A 204 10.22 -9.32 -11.81
N ALA A 205 10.43 -9.81 -13.03
CA ALA A 205 10.29 -11.21 -13.41
C ALA A 205 11.63 -11.95 -13.23
N PRO A 206 11.72 -12.91 -12.27
CA PRO A 206 12.98 -13.55 -11.90
C PRO A 206 13.59 -14.43 -13.00
N GLU A 207 12.80 -14.89 -13.96
CA GLU A 207 13.24 -15.74 -15.08
C GLU A 207 13.99 -14.96 -16.18
N LEU A 208 13.94 -13.62 -16.15
CA LEU A 208 14.58 -12.82 -17.20
C LEU A 208 16.12 -12.90 -17.13
N PRO A 209 16.80 -12.91 -18.28
CA PRO A 209 18.26 -12.78 -18.31
C PRO A 209 18.75 -11.57 -17.51
N GLY A 210 19.70 -11.79 -16.59
CA GLY A 210 20.27 -10.74 -15.72
C GLY A 210 19.44 -10.42 -14.46
N ALA A 211 18.22 -10.99 -14.30
CA ALA A 211 17.33 -10.66 -13.19
C ALA A 211 17.94 -11.00 -11.83
N LEU A 212 18.54 -12.18 -11.68
CA LEU A 212 19.11 -12.60 -10.39
C LEU A 212 20.27 -11.71 -9.93
N ASP A 213 21.06 -11.19 -10.87
CA ASP A 213 22.17 -10.27 -10.55
C ASP A 213 21.63 -8.89 -10.17
N ALA A 214 20.57 -8.39 -10.86
CA ALA A 214 19.88 -7.17 -10.48
C ALA A 214 19.23 -7.31 -9.09
N VAL A 215 18.60 -8.47 -8.79
CA VAL A 215 18.04 -8.76 -7.46
C VAL A 215 19.11 -8.60 -6.37
N ARG A 216 20.28 -9.22 -6.52
CA ARG A 216 21.36 -9.14 -5.54
C ARG A 216 21.81 -7.70 -5.32
N MET A 217 22.02 -6.94 -6.40
CA MET A 217 22.42 -5.53 -6.32
C MET A 217 21.38 -4.67 -5.58
N LEU A 218 20.08 -4.84 -5.88
CA LEU A 218 18.99 -4.12 -5.22
C LEU A 218 18.91 -4.46 -3.73
N VAL A 219 19.02 -5.74 -3.39
CA VAL A 219 18.99 -6.23 -2.00
C VAL A 219 20.20 -5.71 -1.19
N GLU A 220 21.39 -5.71 -1.78
CA GLU A 220 22.61 -5.13 -1.15
C GLU A 220 22.44 -3.63 -0.87
N ALA A 221 21.71 -2.91 -1.71
CA ALA A 221 21.36 -1.51 -1.50
C ALA A 221 20.20 -1.29 -0.50
N GLY A 222 19.65 -2.36 0.10
CA GLY A 222 18.56 -2.29 1.07
C GLY A 222 17.15 -2.15 0.44
N VAL A 223 17.02 -2.26 -0.87
CA VAL A 223 15.75 -2.20 -1.58
C VAL A 223 15.04 -3.56 -1.51
N LYS A 224 13.74 -3.57 -1.19
CA LYS A 224 12.95 -4.80 -1.26
C LYS A 224 12.70 -5.20 -2.70
N VAL A 225 12.80 -6.49 -2.99
CA VAL A 225 12.49 -7.02 -4.33
C VAL A 225 11.28 -7.94 -4.26
N SER A 226 10.38 -7.75 -5.22
CA SER A 226 9.14 -8.51 -5.39
C SER A 226 9.14 -9.23 -6.74
N ALA A 227 8.63 -10.45 -6.78
CA ALA A 227 8.38 -11.16 -8.03
C ALA A 227 6.97 -10.84 -8.54
N GLY A 228 6.85 -10.46 -9.80
CA GLY A 228 5.57 -10.19 -10.45
C GLY A 228 5.74 -10.01 -11.94
N HIS A 229 4.63 -9.98 -12.69
CA HIS A 229 4.61 -9.89 -14.15
C HIS A 229 5.54 -10.93 -14.80
N SER A 230 5.44 -12.16 -14.33
CA SER A 230 6.43 -13.22 -14.53
C SER A 230 5.77 -14.51 -15.04
N ASP A 231 6.39 -15.14 -16.03
CA ASP A 231 6.02 -16.48 -16.50
C ASP A 231 6.95 -17.57 -15.93
N ALA A 232 7.64 -17.26 -14.83
CA ALA A 232 8.59 -18.16 -14.18
C ALA A 232 7.98 -19.52 -13.88
N THR A 233 8.76 -20.57 -14.10
CA THR A 233 8.51 -21.89 -13.51
C THR A 233 8.76 -21.83 -11.99
N CYS A 234 8.28 -22.84 -11.27
CA CYS A 234 8.54 -22.98 -9.83
C CYS A 234 10.06 -22.93 -9.51
N GLY A 235 10.89 -23.56 -10.35
CA GLY A 235 12.34 -23.57 -10.19
C GLY A 235 12.98 -22.19 -10.36
N GLU A 236 12.55 -21.41 -11.34
CA GLU A 236 13.02 -20.03 -11.58
C GLU A 236 12.55 -19.09 -10.48
N ALA A 237 11.29 -19.22 -10.02
CA ALA A 237 10.76 -18.47 -8.90
C ALA A 237 11.56 -18.75 -7.62
N ARG A 238 11.85 -20.03 -7.33
CA ARG A 238 12.68 -20.45 -6.20
C ARG A 238 14.07 -19.86 -6.27
N ALA A 239 14.71 -19.85 -7.43
CA ALA A 239 16.00 -19.19 -7.63
C ALA A 239 15.93 -17.68 -7.34
N GLY A 240 14.85 -17.01 -7.73
CA GLY A 240 14.58 -15.61 -7.40
C GLY A 240 14.48 -15.38 -5.88
N PHE A 241 13.71 -16.21 -5.16
CA PHE A 241 13.60 -16.13 -3.70
C PHE A 241 14.95 -16.40 -3.00
N GLN A 242 15.72 -17.36 -3.47
CA GLN A 242 17.07 -17.63 -2.99
C GLN A 242 18.06 -16.48 -3.27
N ALA A 243 17.86 -15.73 -4.35
CA ALA A 243 18.67 -14.55 -4.68
C ALA A 243 18.34 -13.33 -3.80
N GLY A 244 17.20 -13.35 -3.07
CA GLY A 244 16.83 -12.29 -2.14
C GLY A 244 15.46 -11.64 -2.39
N ILE A 245 14.67 -12.13 -3.33
CA ILE A 245 13.27 -11.71 -3.47
C ILE A 245 12.51 -12.16 -2.23
N THR A 246 11.77 -11.25 -1.61
CA THR A 246 11.03 -11.49 -0.37
C THR A 246 9.53 -11.25 -0.48
N GLN A 247 9.05 -10.87 -1.67
CA GLN A 247 7.66 -10.51 -1.90
C GLN A 247 7.16 -11.07 -3.23
N ALA A 248 5.83 -11.22 -3.36
CA ALA A 248 5.14 -11.48 -4.61
C ALA A 248 4.06 -10.42 -4.83
N THR A 249 4.14 -9.70 -5.94
CA THR A 249 3.28 -8.59 -6.30
C THR A 249 1.94 -9.11 -6.78
N HIS A 250 0.82 -8.54 -6.29
CA HIS A 250 -0.58 -8.86 -6.64
C HIS A 250 -0.77 -10.33 -7.06
N LEU A 251 -0.50 -11.23 -6.12
CA LEU A 251 -0.50 -12.68 -6.30
C LEU A 251 -1.68 -13.16 -7.17
N TYR A 252 -1.41 -14.08 -8.09
CA TYR A 252 -2.28 -14.62 -9.16
C TYR A 252 -2.52 -13.69 -10.35
N ASN A 253 -2.31 -12.38 -10.23
CA ASN A 253 -2.47 -11.45 -11.35
C ASN A 253 -1.17 -11.33 -12.15
N ALA A 254 -1.28 -11.36 -13.47
CA ALA A 254 -0.14 -11.23 -14.40
C ALA A 254 1.07 -12.11 -14.03
N MET A 255 0.86 -13.34 -13.55
CA MET A 255 1.93 -14.29 -13.23
C MET A 255 1.58 -15.71 -13.61
N SER A 256 2.59 -16.58 -13.64
CA SER A 256 2.37 -18.01 -13.80
C SER A 256 1.72 -18.61 -12.55
N SER A 257 0.77 -19.49 -12.78
CA SER A 257 0.10 -20.28 -11.75
C SER A 257 -0.07 -21.73 -12.26
N LEU A 258 -0.73 -22.57 -11.49
CA LEU A 258 -0.97 -23.97 -11.85
C LEU A 258 -1.52 -24.12 -13.26
N ARG A 259 -0.77 -24.81 -14.13
CA ARG A 259 -1.10 -25.05 -15.53
C ARG A 259 -1.80 -26.39 -15.72
N LYS A 260 -2.49 -26.56 -16.87
CA LYS A 260 -2.98 -27.87 -17.30
C LYS A 260 -1.77 -28.82 -17.43
N GLY A 261 -1.77 -29.93 -16.67
CA GLY A 261 -0.65 -30.86 -16.58
C GLY A 261 0.03 -30.89 -15.21
N GLY A 262 -0.36 -29.99 -14.29
CA GLY A 262 0.16 -29.98 -12.92
C GLY A 262 1.47 -29.24 -12.72
N GLU A 263 1.94 -28.50 -13.75
CA GLU A 263 3.12 -27.63 -13.59
C GLU A 263 2.75 -26.41 -12.76
N GLU A 264 3.44 -26.24 -11.64
CA GLU A 264 3.31 -25.10 -10.75
C GLU A 264 4.15 -23.92 -11.24
N GLY A 265 3.71 -22.71 -10.92
CA GLY A 265 4.37 -21.48 -11.31
C GLY A 265 4.83 -20.63 -10.12
N LEU A 266 5.00 -19.34 -10.41
CA LEU A 266 5.41 -18.34 -9.41
C LEU A 266 4.41 -18.27 -8.23
N ALA A 267 3.11 -18.32 -8.51
CA ALA A 267 2.09 -18.17 -7.47
C ALA A 267 2.18 -19.28 -6.41
N GLU A 268 2.32 -20.55 -6.82
CA GLU A 268 2.42 -21.70 -5.93
C GLU A 268 3.74 -21.67 -5.14
N GLU A 269 4.86 -21.33 -5.81
CA GLU A 269 6.15 -21.22 -5.11
C GLU A 269 6.14 -20.08 -4.09
N ALA A 270 5.52 -18.93 -4.40
CA ALA A 270 5.38 -17.82 -3.45
C ALA A 270 4.55 -18.22 -2.23
N LEU A 271 3.45 -18.98 -2.45
CA LEU A 271 2.60 -19.47 -1.37
C LEU A 271 3.30 -20.48 -0.48
N SER A 272 4.14 -21.34 -1.03
CA SER A 272 4.82 -22.41 -0.30
C SER A 272 6.15 -21.98 0.33
N THR A 273 6.77 -20.88 -0.15
CA THR A 273 8.04 -20.39 0.40
C THR A 273 7.81 -19.59 1.70
N PRO A 274 8.34 -20.06 2.86
CA PRO A 274 8.26 -19.30 4.10
C PRO A 274 8.92 -17.92 3.99
N GLY A 275 8.32 -16.91 4.63
CA GLY A 275 8.90 -15.56 4.68
C GLY A 275 8.65 -14.71 3.42
N VAL A 276 8.13 -15.27 2.33
CA VAL A 276 7.67 -14.49 1.18
C VAL A 276 6.32 -13.85 1.51
N LEU A 277 6.25 -12.53 1.47
CA LEU A 277 5.03 -11.75 1.62
C LEU A 277 4.26 -11.72 0.30
N CYS A 278 2.98 -12.09 0.32
CA CYS A 278 2.13 -12.09 -0.86
C CYS A 278 1.18 -10.89 -0.83
N GLU A 279 1.18 -10.06 -1.86
CA GLU A 279 0.16 -9.02 -2.02
C GLU A 279 -1.11 -9.63 -2.61
N LEU A 280 -2.27 -9.15 -2.15
CA LEU A 280 -3.58 -9.51 -2.69
C LEU A 280 -4.42 -8.27 -2.99
N ILE A 281 -4.99 -8.21 -4.18
CA ILE A 281 -6.03 -7.25 -4.56
C ILE A 281 -7.37 -7.91 -4.23
N ALA A 282 -7.95 -7.57 -3.08
CA ALA A 282 -9.20 -8.15 -2.60
C ALA A 282 -10.40 -7.22 -2.86
N ASP A 283 -10.47 -6.63 -4.03
CA ASP A 283 -11.49 -5.64 -4.41
C ASP A 283 -12.83 -6.26 -4.87
N GLY A 284 -12.94 -7.58 -4.86
CA GLY A 284 -14.11 -8.34 -5.32
C GLY A 284 -14.19 -8.52 -6.85
N ILE A 285 -13.18 -8.03 -7.60
CA ILE A 285 -13.12 -8.08 -9.06
C ILE A 285 -11.93 -8.92 -9.54
N HIS A 286 -10.72 -8.63 -9.03
CA HIS A 286 -9.48 -9.28 -9.47
C HIS A 286 -9.41 -10.75 -9.10
N LEU A 287 -9.86 -11.12 -7.91
CA LEU A 287 -9.74 -12.48 -7.40
C LEU A 287 -11.07 -12.99 -6.86
N PRO A 288 -11.46 -14.22 -7.25
CA PRO A 288 -12.59 -14.89 -6.63
C PRO A 288 -12.28 -15.23 -5.16
N GLN A 289 -13.31 -15.32 -4.34
CA GLN A 289 -13.18 -15.55 -2.88
C GLN A 289 -12.42 -16.83 -2.55
N GLU A 290 -12.50 -17.85 -3.40
CA GLU A 290 -11.81 -19.13 -3.23
C GLU A 290 -10.29 -18.98 -3.29
N LEU A 291 -9.77 -18.14 -4.19
CA LEU A 291 -8.33 -17.86 -4.27
C LEU A 291 -7.86 -17.01 -3.09
N LEU A 292 -8.65 -16.01 -2.66
CA LEU A 292 -8.36 -15.24 -1.46
C LEU A 292 -8.30 -16.13 -0.22
N ARG A 293 -9.28 -17.04 -0.05
CA ARG A 293 -9.34 -18.00 1.04
C ARG A 293 -8.18 -19.01 0.98
N HIS A 294 -7.82 -19.46 -0.24
CA HIS A 294 -6.68 -20.36 -0.45
C HIS A 294 -5.36 -19.70 -0.04
N ALA A 295 -5.10 -18.47 -0.50
CA ALA A 295 -3.91 -17.71 -0.14
C ALA A 295 -3.80 -17.50 1.38
N TYR A 296 -4.89 -17.07 2.02
CA TYR A 296 -4.96 -16.92 3.47
C TYR A 296 -4.70 -18.25 4.20
N GLY A 297 -5.28 -19.34 3.74
CA GLY A 297 -5.08 -20.68 4.34
C GLY A 297 -3.62 -21.16 4.25
N LYS A 298 -2.88 -20.72 3.21
CA LYS A 298 -1.45 -21.07 3.02
C LYS A 298 -0.50 -20.16 3.80
N LYS A 299 -0.78 -18.86 3.85
CA LYS A 299 0.16 -17.84 4.37
C LYS A 299 -0.22 -17.31 5.76
N GLY A 300 -1.49 -17.47 6.16
CA GLY A 300 -2.02 -16.73 7.31
C GLY A 300 -1.98 -15.21 7.09
N TRP A 301 -2.54 -14.46 8.02
CA TRP A 301 -2.57 -13.00 7.93
C TRP A 301 -1.16 -12.35 7.93
N GLU A 302 -0.17 -12.94 8.61
CA GLU A 302 1.21 -12.40 8.69
C GLU A 302 1.95 -12.45 7.34
N GLY A 303 1.55 -13.34 6.43
CA GLY A 303 2.18 -13.52 5.14
C GLY A 303 1.44 -12.86 3.97
N ILE A 304 0.40 -12.06 4.26
CA ILE A 304 -0.40 -11.36 3.25
C ILE A 304 -0.42 -9.86 3.53
N ALA A 305 -0.15 -9.05 2.51
CA ALA A 305 -0.44 -7.63 2.48
C ALA A 305 -1.61 -7.38 1.52
N LEU A 306 -2.69 -6.77 1.99
CA LEU A 306 -3.71 -6.24 1.10
C LEU A 306 -3.16 -4.97 0.44
N VAL A 307 -3.39 -4.83 -0.85
CA VAL A 307 -3.04 -3.66 -1.65
C VAL A 307 -4.24 -3.22 -2.47
N SER A 308 -4.31 -1.93 -2.80
CA SER A 308 -5.36 -1.43 -3.66
C SER A 308 -5.09 -1.74 -5.13
N ASP A 309 -3.84 -1.60 -5.57
CA ASP A 309 -3.47 -1.49 -6.98
C ASP A 309 -4.31 -0.43 -7.69
N ALA A 310 -4.60 0.66 -6.95
CA ALA A 310 -5.43 1.76 -7.41
C ALA A 310 -4.75 2.52 -8.54
N THR A 311 -5.50 2.84 -9.59
CA THR A 311 -4.99 3.60 -10.74
C THR A 311 -5.63 4.98 -10.82
N ALA A 312 -5.26 5.77 -11.83
CA ALA A 312 -5.89 7.06 -12.11
C ALA A 312 -7.42 6.96 -12.26
N GLY A 313 -7.96 5.77 -12.57
CA GLY A 313 -9.39 5.49 -12.62
C GLY A 313 -10.08 5.48 -11.25
N THR A 314 -9.32 5.39 -10.15
CA THR A 314 -9.91 5.37 -8.80
C THR A 314 -10.57 6.69 -8.47
N GLY A 315 -11.85 6.63 -8.11
CA GLY A 315 -12.67 7.81 -7.82
C GLY A 315 -13.34 8.43 -9.04
N LEU A 316 -13.09 7.95 -10.25
CA LEU A 316 -13.83 8.29 -11.47
C LEU A 316 -15.09 7.43 -11.60
N GLY A 317 -15.98 7.81 -12.53
CA GLY A 317 -17.27 7.17 -12.76
C GLY A 317 -17.29 6.18 -13.91
N GLU A 318 -18.39 5.44 -14.02
CA GLU A 318 -18.65 4.53 -15.15
C GLU A 318 -18.61 5.29 -16.48
N GLY A 319 -17.84 4.78 -17.44
CA GLY A 319 -17.65 5.38 -18.75
C GLY A 319 -16.53 6.40 -18.85
N ASP A 320 -15.95 6.84 -17.72
CA ASP A 320 -14.80 7.74 -17.74
C ASP A 320 -13.56 7.04 -18.32
N GLU A 321 -12.71 7.84 -18.97
CA GLU A 321 -11.44 7.40 -19.54
C GLU A 321 -10.28 8.04 -18.77
N PHE A 322 -9.16 7.31 -18.71
CA PHE A 322 -7.93 7.76 -18.07
C PHE A 322 -6.72 7.10 -18.73
N GLU A 323 -5.53 7.50 -18.34
CA GLU A 323 -4.29 6.85 -18.79
C GLU A 323 -3.58 6.16 -17.61
N LEU A 324 -2.98 5.00 -17.89
CA LEU A 324 -2.07 4.31 -16.98
C LEU A 324 -0.68 4.31 -17.64
N GLY A 325 0.20 5.23 -17.20
CA GLY A 325 1.52 5.38 -17.80
C GLY A 325 1.50 5.61 -19.31
N GLY A 326 0.52 6.34 -19.81
CA GLY A 326 0.30 6.61 -21.25
C GLY A 326 -0.37 5.45 -22.01
N LEU A 327 -0.94 4.46 -21.29
CA LEU A 327 -1.80 3.44 -21.87
C LEU A 327 -3.26 3.87 -21.67
N PRO A 328 -4.06 4.07 -22.75
CA PRO A 328 -5.47 4.43 -22.61
C PRO A 328 -6.27 3.35 -21.89
N CYS A 329 -7.04 3.75 -20.91
CA CYS A 329 -7.90 2.90 -20.09
C CYS A 329 -9.28 3.53 -19.91
N GLY A 330 -10.27 2.74 -19.50
CA GLY A 330 -11.61 3.23 -19.21
C GLY A 330 -12.31 2.40 -18.16
N ILE A 331 -13.29 3.00 -17.49
CA ILE A 331 -14.07 2.33 -16.45
C ILE A 331 -15.31 1.73 -17.09
N ARG A 332 -15.48 0.41 -16.92
CA ARG A 332 -16.65 -0.34 -17.39
C ARG A 332 -17.00 -1.44 -16.39
N GLU A 333 -18.26 -1.54 -16.07
CA GLU A 333 -18.77 -2.52 -15.09
C GLU A 333 -18.07 -2.39 -13.71
N GLY A 334 -17.76 -1.15 -13.33
CA GLY A 334 -17.09 -0.82 -12.07
C GLY A 334 -15.61 -1.21 -11.98
N ALA A 335 -14.99 -1.65 -13.08
CA ALA A 335 -13.57 -2.02 -13.16
C ALA A 335 -12.82 -1.17 -14.20
N ALA A 336 -11.51 -1.05 -14.00
CA ALA A 336 -10.61 -0.43 -14.97
C ALA A 336 -10.16 -1.44 -16.04
N TRP A 337 -10.26 -1.07 -17.31
CA TRP A 337 -9.90 -1.91 -18.45
C TRP A 337 -9.03 -1.15 -19.44
N THR A 338 -8.05 -1.84 -20.03
CA THR A 338 -7.29 -1.26 -21.13
C THR A 338 -8.19 -1.03 -22.34
N ALA A 339 -8.00 0.12 -23.03
CA ALA A 339 -8.66 0.43 -24.28
C ALA A 339 -7.85 -0.18 -25.45
N GLY A 340 -8.25 -1.33 -25.99
CA GLY A 340 -7.57 -1.99 -27.12
C GLY A 340 -6.48 -2.96 -26.68
N ASP A 341 -5.43 -3.19 -27.51
CA ASP A 341 -4.42 -4.25 -27.47
C ASP A 341 -3.56 -4.41 -26.19
N GLY A 342 -4.13 -4.17 -25.03
CA GLY A 342 -3.48 -4.30 -23.73
C GLY A 342 -3.00 -5.73 -23.41
N ALA A 343 -3.72 -6.75 -23.87
CA ALA A 343 -3.29 -8.16 -23.78
C ALA A 343 -3.20 -8.78 -25.16
N ALA A 344 -2.46 -9.87 -25.29
CA ALA A 344 -2.36 -10.66 -26.54
C ALA A 344 -3.72 -11.19 -27.03
N GLU A 345 -4.77 -11.13 -26.20
CA GLU A 345 -6.10 -11.71 -26.44
C GLU A 345 -7.27 -10.73 -26.17
N GLY A 346 -7.04 -9.40 -26.15
CA GLY A 346 -8.11 -8.42 -25.93
C GLY A 346 -7.95 -7.57 -24.67
N ARG A 347 -9.05 -7.12 -24.05
CA ARG A 347 -9.04 -6.29 -22.85
C ARG A 347 -8.44 -7.01 -21.65
N CYS A 348 -7.61 -6.31 -20.85
CA CYS A 348 -7.19 -6.77 -19.54
C CYS A 348 -7.59 -5.75 -18.46
N LEU A 349 -7.68 -6.19 -17.22
CA LEU A 349 -7.81 -5.30 -16.07
C LEU A 349 -6.57 -4.40 -16.00
N ALA A 350 -6.78 -3.14 -15.68
CA ALA A 350 -5.77 -2.10 -15.59
C ALA A 350 -5.71 -1.56 -14.16
N GLY A 351 -5.32 -2.43 -13.22
CA GLY A 351 -5.39 -2.19 -11.80
C GLY A 351 -6.83 -2.02 -11.29
N SER A 352 -6.98 -1.51 -10.08
CA SER A 352 -8.27 -1.37 -9.41
C SER A 352 -8.80 0.07 -9.42
N THR A 353 -10.12 0.20 -9.31
CA THR A 353 -10.82 1.46 -9.04
C THR A 353 -11.28 1.57 -7.59
N LYS A 354 -10.99 0.56 -6.76
CA LYS A 354 -11.47 0.48 -5.37
C LYS A 354 -10.38 0.91 -4.38
N PRO A 355 -10.74 1.63 -3.31
CA PRO A 355 -9.81 1.96 -2.25
C PRO A 355 -9.44 0.70 -1.43
N LEU A 356 -8.29 0.73 -0.79
CA LEU A 356 -7.80 -0.36 0.08
C LEU A 356 -8.79 -0.76 1.18
N PHE A 357 -9.62 0.16 1.64
CA PHE A 357 -10.66 -0.10 2.65
C PHE A 357 -11.68 -1.16 2.20
N GLU A 358 -12.05 -1.17 0.91
CA GLU A 358 -12.93 -2.20 0.35
C GLU A 358 -12.28 -3.59 0.35
N CYS A 359 -10.96 -3.67 0.21
CA CYS A 359 -10.24 -4.95 0.32
C CYS A 359 -10.38 -5.58 1.70
N ILE A 360 -10.33 -4.77 2.77
CA ILE A 360 -10.56 -5.25 4.14
C ILE A 360 -11.98 -5.77 4.29
N ARG A 361 -12.96 -5.00 3.79
CA ARG A 361 -14.37 -5.40 3.82
C ARG A 361 -14.60 -6.73 3.10
N THR A 362 -14.06 -6.90 1.90
CA THR A 362 -14.15 -8.15 1.15
C THR A 362 -13.57 -9.32 1.93
N MET A 363 -12.40 -9.16 2.53
CA MET A 363 -11.77 -10.21 3.34
C MET A 363 -12.60 -10.57 4.57
N ALA A 364 -13.15 -9.57 5.26
CA ALA A 364 -13.94 -9.80 6.47
C ALA A 364 -15.32 -10.40 6.17
N GLU A 365 -16.10 -9.77 5.26
CA GLU A 365 -17.49 -10.13 5.03
C GLU A 365 -17.67 -11.28 4.03
N GLN A 366 -16.89 -11.29 2.95
CA GLN A 366 -17.11 -12.23 1.85
C GLN A 366 -16.21 -13.46 1.96
N VAL A 367 -14.96 -13.29 2.40
CA VAL A 367 -14.01 -14.40 2.60
C VAL A 367 -14.19 -15.03 3.98
N GLY A 368 -14.66 -14.27 4.98
CA GLY A 368 -14.91 -14.71 6.35
C GLY A 368 -13.67 -14.71 7.23
N ILE A 369 -12.72 -13.81 6.95
CA ILE A 369 -11.51 -13.66 7.77
C ILE A 369 -11.83 -12.81 9.02
N PRO A 370 -11.29 -13.15 10.20
CA PRO A 370 -11.46 -12.33 11.40
C PRO A 370 -11.09 -10.87 11.16
N LEU A 371 -11.95 -9.93 11.59
CA LEU A 371 -11.79 -8.49 11.30
C LEU A 371 -10.40 -7.96 11.68
N ALA A 372 -9.89 -8.33 12.86
CA ALA A 372 -8.57 -7.91 13.30
C ALA A 372 -7.43 -8.38 12.38
N GLU A 373 -7.57 -9.56 11.78
CA GLU A 373 -6.59 -10.09 10.83
C GLU A 373 -6.73 -9.41 9.47
N ALA A 374 -7.95 -9.17 8.98
CA ALA A 374 -8.20 -8.42 7.76
C ALA A 374 -7.62 -6.99 7.85
N VAL A 375 -7.83 -6.30 8.99
CA VAL A 375 -7.22 -4.99 9.26
C VAL A 375 -5.70 -5.09 9.34
N ALA A 376 -5.14 -6.10 10.02
CA ALA A 376 -3.70 -6.26 10.15
C ALA A 376 -3.00 -6.47 8.79
N MET A 377 -3.64 -7.16 7.84
CA MET A 377 -3.14 -7.33 6.47
C MET A 377 -3.07 -6.01 5.67
N ALA A 378 -3.81 -4.98 6.07
CA ALA A 378 -3.78 -3.65 5.44
C ALA A 378 -3.09 -2.58 6.31
N THR A 379 -2.56 -2.93 7.47
CA THR A 379 -1.95 -1.98 8.42
C THR A 379 -0.60 -2.48 8.94
N LEU A 380 -0.58 -3.40 9.89
CA LEU A 380 0.63 -3.90 10.55
C LEU A 380 1.56 -4.65 9.59
N VAL A 381 1.01 -5.49 8.72
CA VAL A 381 1.82 -6.29 7.80
C VAL A 381 2.54 -5.41 6.78
N PRO A 382 1.86 -4.51 6.03
CA PRO A 382 2.56 -3.59 5.13
C PRO A 382 3.50 -2.63 5.89
N ALA A 383 3.16 -2.18 7.11
CA ALA A 383 4.07 -1.40 7.94
C ALA A 383 5.38 -2.15 8.26
N ARG A 384 5.30 -3.45 8.58
CA ARG A 384 6.49 -4.31 8.77
C ARG A 384 7.30 -4.44 7.49
N SER A 385 6.64 -4.56 6.35
CA SER A 385 7.31 -4.61 5.05
C SER A 385 8.14 -3.35 4.78
N LEU A 386 7.68 -2.19 5.26
CA LEU A 386 8.38 -0.91 5.14
C LEU A 386 9.36 -0.63 6.29
N GLY A 387 9.41 -1.47 7.35
CA GLY A 387 10.20 -1.21 8.56
C GLY A 387 9.62 -0.11 9.45
N LEU A 388 8.32 0.18 9.32
CA LEU A 388 7.63 1.25 10.04
C LEU A 388 6.73 0.73 11.19
N GLU A 389 6.74 -0.57 11.49
CA GLU A 389 5.87 -1.22 12.47
C GLU A 389 6.07 -0.75 13.92
N LYS A 390 7.14 -0.01 14.18
CA LYS A 390 7.38 0.61 15.49
C LYS A 390 6.68 1.95 15.66
N SER A 391 6.28 2.57 14.54
CA SER A 391 5.69 3.91 14.53
C SER A 391 4.25 3.96 14.06
N LEU A 392 3.79 2.98 13.25
CA LEU A 392 2.44 2.94 12.68
C LEU A 392 1.94 1.50 12.45
N GLY A 393 0.68 1.36 12.02
CA GLY A 393 0.06 0.08 11.68
C GLY A 393 -0.57 -0.67 12.86
N SER A 394 -0.57 -0.12 14.07
CA SER A 394 -1.20 -0.73 15.25
C SER A 394 -1.71 0.33 16.24
N LEU A 395 -2.78 0.02 16.96
CA LEU A 395 -3.19 0.81 18.12
C LEU A 395 -2.33 0.42 19.33
N LYS A 396 -1.23 1.14 19.52
CA LYS A 396 -0.31 0.94 20.65
C LYS A 396 0.20 2.28 21.13
N VAL A 397 0.27 2.45 22.46
CA VAL A 397 0.81 3.68 23.08
C VAL A 397 2.22 3.98 22.55
N GLY A 398 2.45 5.25 22.21
CA GLY A 398 3.69 5.76 21.60
C GLY A 398 3.72 5.72 20.08
N MET A 399 2.78 5.05 19.42
CA MET A 399 2.66 5.08 17.96
C MET A 399 1.97 6.35 17.47
N ARG A 400 2.15 6.67 16.21
CA ARG A 400 1.48 7.80 15.54
C ARG A 400 -0.03 7.61 15.56
N ALA A 401 -0.73 8.70 15.71
CA ALA A 401 -2.19 8.73 15.69
C ALA A 401 -2.73 8.77 14.25
N ASP A 402 -2.34 7.77 13.47
CA ASP A 402 -2.91 7.47 12.17
C ASP A 402 -4.09 6.51 12.41
N LEU A 403 -5.31 7.02 12.27
CA LEU A 403 -6.53 6.34 12.72
C LEU A 403 -7.62 6.40 11.66
N ILE A 404 -8.45 5.37 11.63
CA ILE A 404 -9.71 5.35 10.89
C ILE A 404 -10.85 4.97 11.82
N ARG A 405 -12.01 5.62 11.63
CA ARG A 405 -13.28 5.30 12.30
C ARG A 405 -14.29 4.89 11.26
N PHE A 406 -14.96 3.77 11.45
CA PHE A 406 -15.99 3.27 10.55
C PHE A 406 -17.09 2.52 11.29
N SER A 407 -18.31 2.58 10.76
CA SER A 407 -19.46 1.90 11.33
C SER A 407 -19.42 0.38 11.10
N PRO A 408 -20.20 -0.42 11.85
CA PRO A 408 -20.39 -1.85 11.56
C PRO A 408 -20.91 -2.14 10.15
N ASN A 409 -21.52 -1.16 9.48
CA ASN A 409 -21.98 -1.23 8.10
C ASN A 409 -20.92 -0.79 7.08
N TRP A 410 -19.66 -0.61 7.50
CA TRP A 410 -18.53 -0.20 6.67
C TRP A 410 -18.63 1.23 6.11
N GLU A 411 -19.33 2.11 6.78
CA GLU A 411 -19.34 3.53 6.46
C GLU A 411 -18.16 4.22 7.15
N LEU A 412 -17.27 4.83 6.38
CA LEU A 412 -16.11 5.54 6.90
C LEU A 412 -16.60 6.85 7.56
N ALA A 413 -16.42 6.95 8.88
CA ALA A 413 -16.89 8.07 9.70
C ALA A 413 -15.79 9.10 10.01
N GLY A 414 -14.51 8.76 9.80
CA GLY A 414 -13.40 9.69 9.99
C GLY A 414 -12.03 9.05 9.75
N VAL A 415 -11.10 9.90 9.36
CA VAL A 415 -9.68 9.53 9.17
C VAL A 415 -8.83 10.61 9.82
N TRP A 416 -7.80 10.21 10.55
CA TRP A 416 -6.81 11.10 11.17
C TRP A 416 -5.41 10.64 10.81
N ILE A 417 -4.55 11.58 10.46
CA ILE A 417 -3.14 11.36 10.07
C ILE A 417 -2.27 12.18 11.00
N GLY A 418 -1.51 11.51 11.86
CA GLY A 418 -0.78 12.18 12.94
C GLY A 418 -1.70 12.95 13.87
N GLY A 419 -2.91 12.44 14.12
CA GLY A 419 -3.94 13.10 14.95
C GLY A 419 -4.71 14.23 14.25
N VAL A 420 -4.33 14.64 13.05
CA VAL A 420 -5.01 15.67 12.25
C VAL A 420 -6.08 15.03 11.37
N PRO A 421 -7.33 15.53 11.34
CA PRO A 421 -8.35 15.02 10.43
C PRO A 421 -7.87 15.08 8.97
N ALA A 422 -8.08 14.00 8.22
CA ALA A 422 -7.80 14.00 6.79
C ALA A 422 -8.70 15.03 6.07
N THR A 423 -8.11 15.79 5.18
CA THR A 423 -8.85 16.72 4.35
C THR A 423 -9.60 15.94 3.27
N PRO A 424 -10.93 16.12 3.10
CA PRO A 424 -11.61 15.55 1.94
C PRO A 424 -10.90 16.02 0.67
N GLY A 425 -10.47 15.09 -0.16
CA GLY A 425 -9.92 15.42 -1.47
C GLY A 425 -10.92 16.29 -2.24
N ARG A 426 -10.47 17.47 -2.67
CA ARG A 426 -11.25 18.39 -3.51
C ARG A 426 -11.22 17.92 -4.96
#